data_4363eb3d280321bde31188acccc0c633
#
_entry.id   4363eb3d280321bde31188acccc0c633
#
_cell.length_a   1.000
_cell.length_b   1.000
_cell.length_c   1.000
_cell.angle_alpha   90.00
_cell.angle_beta   90.00
_cell.angle_gamma   90.00
#
_symmetry.space_group_name_H-M   'P 1'
#
loop_
_entity.id
_entity.type
_entity.pdbx_description
1 polymer ?
#
loop_
_entity_poly.entity_id
_entity_poly.type
_entity_poly.pdbx_seq_one_letter_code
_entity_poly.pdbx_strand_id
1 'polypeptide(L)'
;MGIKQTIAIASAKGGVGKSTICANLALQFSTDYKVGILDADIYGPNQQIIFNVANQKPIVKTIGEKKIFLPIEVDNILLNSMGLVIDPAKAAMWRGPMLSKAIKQLKNSTQWGNLDYLFVDMPPGTGDAYLTVASDIEPDYAILITSMSKLAVHDTKKSKTMFDRLKIPVLGVIDNMSYSICPNTHEHINDFMLVNLEQEIGCDLLGSIPRHKDLTDFNLRKKNNLLEPIYNKLKKLL
;
A
#
# COMPACT_ATOMS: atom_id res chain seq x y z
N MET A 1 -20.08 -13.48 -3.12
CA MET A 1 -18.60 -13.51 -3.15
C MET A 1 -18.13 -12.11 -3.45
N GLY A 2 -17.34 -11.51 -2.59
CA GLY A 2 -16.90 -10.13 -2.78
C GLY A 2 -15.86 -9.66 -1.75
N ILE A 3 -15.31 -8.50 -2.04
CA ILE A 3 -14.44 -7.74 -1.16
C ILE A 3 -15.33 -6.79 -0.37
N LYS A 4 -15.25 -6.80 0.97
CA LYS A 4 -16.07 -5.91 1.81
C LYS A 4 -15.56 -4.47 1.76
N GLN A 5 -14.25 -4.29 1.90
CA GLN A 5 -13.63 -2.96 1.88
C GLN A 5 -12.29 -3.00 1.13
N THR A 6 -12.06 -1.99 0.31
CA THR A 6 -10.81 -1.78 -0.43
C THR A 6 -10.13 -0.53 0.12
N ILE A 7 -8.86 -0.67 0.54
CA ILE A 7 -8.11 0.40 1.19
C ILE A 7 -6.86 0.71 0.36
N ALA A 8 -6.78 1.92 -0.18
CA ALA A 8 -5.60 2.39 -0.90
C ALA A 8 -4.50 2.82 0.07
N ILE A 9 -3.30 2.25 -0.09
CA ILE A 9 -2.09 2.72 0.59
C ILE A 9 -1.31 3.58 -0.39
N ALA A 10 -1.19 4.85 -0.08
CA ALA A 10 -0.79 5.85 -1.04
C ALA A 10 0.33 6.75 -0.52
N SER A 11 1.20 7.19 -1.42
CA SER A 11 2.21 8.19 -1.13
C SER A 11 2.49 9.04 -2.35
N ALA A 12 2.66 10.33 -2.15
CA ALA A 12 3.03 11.25 -3.23
C ALA A 12 4.48 11.10 -3.67
N LYS A 13 5.35 10.58 -2.80
CA LYS A 13 6.79 10.48 -3.04
C LYS A 13 7.25 9.03 -2.97
N GLY A 14 8.16 8.65 -3.88
CA GLY A 14 8.85 7.37 -3.82
C GLY A 14 9.81 7.31 -2.63
N GLY A 15 10.04 6.10 -2.11
CA GLY A 15 11.02 5.87 -1.05
C GLY A 15 10.55 6.16 0.39
N VAL A 16 9.30 6.58 0.61
CA VAL A 16 8.76 6.80 1.96
C VAL A 16 8.32 5.51 2.68
N GLY A 17 8.49 4.34 2.04
CA GLY A 17 8.16 3.03 2.64
C GLY A 17 6.72 2.60 2.46
N LYS A 18 5.98 3.15 1.49
CA LYS A 18 4.58 2.81 1.18
C LYS A 18 4.34 1.30 1.09
N SER A 19 5.08 0.60 0.22
CA SER A 19 4.91 -0.85 -0.01
C SER A 19 5.23 -1.68 1.23
N THR A 20 6.24 -1.28 2.00
CA THR A 20 6.60 -1.91 3.28
C THR A 20 5.48 -1.76 4.30
N ILE A 21 4.90 -0.58 4.44
CA ILE A 21 3.78 -0.33 5.35
C ILE A 21 2.53 -1.07 4.89
N CYS A 22 2.24 -1.09 3.57
CA CYS A 22 1.14 -1.87 2.99
C CYS A 22 1.24 -3.35 3.39
N ALA A 23 2.39 -3.97 3.18
CA ALA A 23 2.63 -5.36 3.53
C ALA A 23 2.47 -5.63 5.03
N ASN A 24 3.05 -4.77 5.88
CA ASN A 24 2.98 -4.94 7.34
C ASN A 24 1.56 -4.73 7.88
N LEU A 25 0.80 -3.76 7.37
CA LEU A 25 -0.61 -3.58 7.73
C LEU A 25 -1.43 -4.80 7.32
N ALA A 26 -1.25 -5.29 6.09
CA ALA A 26 -1.95 -6.48 5.63
C ALA A 26 -1.64 -7.70 6.50
N LEU A 27 -0.39 -7.92 6.90
CA LEU A 27 0.00 -8.99 7.82
C LEU A 27 -0.65 -8.82 9.20
N GLN A 28 -0.71 -7.60 9.71
CA GLN A 28 -1.34 -7.34 11.00
C GLN A 28 -2.84 -7.63 10.95
N PHE A 29 -3.52 -7.20 9.86
CA PHE A 29 -4.94 -7.46 9.64
C PHE A 29 -5.24 -8.94 9.38
N SER A 30 -4.32 -9.69 8.74
CA SER A 30 -4.51 -11.12 8.43
C SER A 30 -4.57 -12.01 9.67
N THR A 31 -4.25 -11.50 10.85
CA THR A 31 -4.43 -12.23 12.12
C THR A 31 -5.91 -12.39 12.50
N ASP A 32 -6.75 -11.41 12.15
CA ASP A 32 -8.16 -11.37 12.55
C ASP A 32 -9.14 -11.44 11.36
N TYR A 33 -8.66 -11.15 10.14
CA TYR A 33 -9.49 -10.95 8.95
C TYR A 33 -8.95 -11.68 7.72
N LYS A 34 -9.80 -11.89 6.72
CA LYS A 34 -9.40 -12.36 5.39
C LYS A 34 -8.90 -11.19 4.56
N VAL A 35 -7.63 -11.22 4.23
CA VAL A 35 -6.93 -10.08 3.62
C VAL A 35 -6.36 -10.43 2.25
N GLY A 36 -6.45 -9.48 1.33
CA GLY A 36 -5.73 -9.51 0.07
C GLY A 36 -4.83 -8.28 -0.10
N ILE A 37 -3.80 -8.42 -0.93
CA ILE A 37 -2.97 -7.31 -1.41
C ILE A 37 -3.02 -7.30 -2.93
N LEU A 38 -3.37 -6.14 -3.47
CA LEU A 38 -3.22 -5.81 -4.88
C LEU A 38 -2.07 -4.81 -5.04
N ASP A 39 -0.95 -5.24 -5.59
CA ASP A 39 0.14 -4.33 -5.96
C ASP A 39 -0.16 -3.71 -7.33
N ALA A 40 -0.58 -2.46 -7.31
CA ALA A 40 -0.94 -1.68 -8.49
C ALA A 40 0.20 -0.76 -8.97
N ASP A 41 1.39 -0.84 -8.37
CA ASP A 41 2.57 -0.11 -8.84
C ASP A 41 3.19 -0.83 -10.04
N ILE A 42 2.87 -0.35 -11.23
CA ILE A 42 3.37 -0.96 -12.48
C ILE A 42 4.85 -0.71 -12.71
N TYR A 43 5.34 0.45 -12.28
CA TYR A 43 6.71 0.88 -12.58
C TYR A 43 7.73 0.34 -11.58
N GLY A 44 7.29 0.09 -10.35
CA GLY A 44 8.14 -0.41 -9.29
C GLY A 44 7.41 -1.38 -8.37
N PRO A 45 6.83 -2.49 -8.90
CA PRO A 45 6.09 -3.43 -8.07
C PRO A 45 7.05 -4.10 -7.08
N ASN A 46 6.67 -4.10 -5.79
CA ASN A 46 7.55 -4.55 -4.71
C ASN A 46 6.95 -5.66 -3.85
N GLN A 47 5.63 -5.86 -3.86
CA GLN A 47 5.00 -6.82 -2.96
C GLN A 47 5.50 -8.25 -3.16
N GLN A 48 5.74 -8.68 -4.40
CA GLN A 48 6.30 -9.99 -4.69
C GLN A 48 7.73 -10.18 -4.15
N ILE A 49 8.49 -9.08 -4.02
CA ILE A 49 9.85 -9.10 -3.43
C ILE A 49 9.74 -9.17 -1.92
N ILE A 50 8.89 -8.33 -1.32
CA ILE A 50 8.67 -8.25 0.13
C ILE A 50 8.22 -9.61 0.69
N PHE A 51 7.30 -10.29 0.00
CA PHE A 51 6.79 -11.61 0.40
C PHE A 51 7.64 -12.77 -0.11
N ASN A 52 8.76 -12.51 -0.79
CA ASN A 52 9.69 -13.53 -1.33
C ASN A 52 9.00 -14.54 -2.28
N VAL A 53 8.10 -14.05 -3.12
CA VAL A 53 7.36 -14.83 -4.12
C VAL A 53 7.65 -14.40 -5.56
N ALA A 54 8.71 -13.63 -5.80
CA ALA A 54 9.05 -13.07 -7.11
C ALA A 54 9.28 -14.15 -8.20
N ASN A 55 9.67 -15.37 -7.81
CA ASN A 55 9.85 -16.49 -8.71
C ASN A 55 8.57 -17.28 -9.01
N GLN A 56 7.46 -16.94 -8.35
CA GLN A 56 6.16 -17.56 -8.58
C GLN A 56 5.39 -16.76 -9.63
N LYS A 57 4.50 -17.45 -10.34
CA LYS A 57 3.55 -16.80 -11.26
C LYS A 57 2.13 -17.20 -10.86
N PRO A 58 1.19 -16.24 -10.83
CA PRO A 58 -0.20 -16.58 -10.59
C PRO A 58 -0.68 -17.55 -11.68
N ILE A 59 -1.43 -18.56 -11.27
CA ILE A 59 -2.04 -19.48 -12.22
C ILE A 59 -3.13 -18.73 -12.97
N VAL A 60 -3.07 -18.79 -14.30
CA VAL A 60 -4.08 -18.18 -15.16
C VAL A 60 -5.02 -19.28 -15.68
N LYS A 61 -6.28 -19.20 -15.31
CA LYS A 61 -7.36 -20.04 -15.86
C LYS A 61 -8.09 -19.26 -16.94
N THR A 62 -8.43 -19.92 -18.04
CA THR A 62 -9.28 -19.35 -19.09
C THR A 62 -10.65 -19.99 -19.02
N ILE A 63 -11.70 -19.20 -18.80
CA ILE A 63 -13.09 -19.64 -18.76
C ILE A 63 -13.84 -18.86 -19.86
N GLY A 64 -14.11 -19.51 -20.99
CA GLY A 64 -14.57 -18.82 -22.20
C GLY A 64 -13.49 -17.84 -22.69
N GLU A 65 -13.86 -16.59 -22.88
CA GLU A 65 -12.94 -15.51 -23.28
C GLU A 65 -12.27 -14.80 -22.09
N LYS A 66 -12.64 -15.13 -20.87
CA LYS A 66 -12.15 -14.44 -19.64
C LYS A 66 -10.93 -15.14 -19.08
N LYS A 67 -9.89 -14.38 -18.83
CA LYS A 67 -8.72 -14.81 -18.05
C LYS A 67 -8.96 -14.53 -16.57
N ILE A 68 -8.80 -15.53 -15.73
CA ILE A 68 -8.93 -15.46 -14.26
C ILE A 68 -7.57 -15.76 -13.66
N PHE A 69 -7.09 -14.87 -12.81
CA PHE A 69 -5.85 -15.05 -12.06
C PHE A 69 -6.17 -15.70 -10.70
N LEU A 70 -5.48 -16.76 -10.36
CA LEU A 70 -5.47 -17.25 -9.00
C LEU A 70 -4.39 -16.49 -8.24
N PRO A 71 -4.73 -15.77 -7.15
CA PRO A 71 -3.75 -15.06 -6.36
C PRO A 71 -2.77 -16.05 -5.70
N ILE A 72 -1.58 -15.56 -5.39
CA ILE A 72 -0.61 -16.33 -4.59
C ILE A 72 -1.03 -16.22 -3.14
N GLU A 73 -1.15 -17.36 -2.47
CA GLU A 73 -1.38 -17.39 -1.02
C GLU A 73 -0.06 -17.42 -0.28
N VAL A 74 0.18 -16.43 0.56
CA VAL A 74 1.38 -16.28 1.37
C VAL A 74 1.05 -15.62 2.71
N ASP A 75 1.54 -16.20 3.81
CA ASP A 75 1.34 -15.68 5.18
C ASP A 75 -0.14 -15.32 5.51
N ASN A 76 -1.09 -16.15 5.09
CA ASN A 76 -2.56 -15.96 5.19
C ASN A 76 -3.10 -14.75 4.40
N ILE A 77 -2.36 -14.27 3.41
CA ILE A 77 -2.73 -13.16 2.53
C ILE A 77 -2.87 -13.68 1.11
N LEU A 78 -3.90 -13.23 0.38
CA LEU A 78 -4.02 -13.42 -1.05
C LEU A 78 -3.30 -12.27 -1.78
N LEU A 79 -2.20 -12.58 -2.45
CA LEU A 79 -1.37 -11.59 -3.15
C LEU A 79 -1.53 -11.70 -4.66
N ASN A 80 -1.80 -10.57 -5.32
CA ASN A 80 -1.54 -10.43 -6.74
C ASN A 80 -0.83 -9.10 -7.01
N SER A 81 0.14 -9.11 -7.92
CA SER A 81 1.00 -7.96 -8.21
C SER A 81 1.18 -7.81 -9.71
N MET A 82 1.26 -6.56 -10.15
CA MET A 82 1.64 -6.24 -11.51
C MET A 82 3.00 -6.85 -11.89
N GLY A 83 3.93 -6.93 -10.94
CA GLY A 83 5.25 -7.54 -11.13
C GLY A 83 5.24 -9.06 -11.35
N LEU A 84 4.15 -9.74 -10.98
CA LEU A 84 3.98 -11.18 -11.21
C LEU A 84 3.35 -11.49 -12.58
N VAL A 85 2.59 -10.53 -13.13
CA VAL A 85 1.76 -10.72 -14.33
C VAL A 85 2.38 -10.08 -15.57
N ILE A 86 3.14 -9.02 -15.40
CA ILE A 86 3.67 -8.20 -16.51
C ILE A 86 5.18 -8.22 -16.53
N ASP A 87 5.72 -8.31 -17.74
CA ASP A 87 7.14 -8.13 -17.99
C ASP A 87 7.52 -6.65 -17.75
N PRO A 88 8.49 -6.34 -16.86
CA PRO A 88 8.91 -4.97 -16.59
C PRO A 88 9.31 -4.18 -17.84
N ALA A 89 9.92 -4.82 -18.84
CA ALA A 89 10.32 -4.19 -20.08
C ALA A 89 9.10 -3.73 -20.92
N LYS A 90 7.97 -4.44 -20.82
CA LYS A 90 6.72 -4.06 -21.48
C LYS A 90 5.98 -3.00 -20.71
N ALA A 91 6.02 -3.05 -19.38
CA ALA A 91 5.35 -2.09 -18.50
C ALA A 91 5.83 -0.65 -18.73
N ALA A 92 7.13 -0.47 -18.97
CA ALA A 92 7.74 0.85 -19.21
C ALA A 92 7.19 1.59 -20.45
N MET A 93 6.60 0.86 -21.39
CA MET A 93 6.01 1.43 -22.61
C MET A 93 4.51 1.70 -22.51
N TRP A 94 3.87 1.37 -21.40
CA TRP A 94 2.43 1.50 -21.24
C TRP A 94 2.03 2.95 -20.98
N ARG A 95 0.97 3.38 -21.65
CA ARG A 95 0.33 4.67 -21.47
C ARG A 95 -1.04 4.50 -20.80
N GLY A 96 -1.64 5.59 -20.34
CA GLY A 96 -2.86 5.62 -19.55
C GLY A 96 -3.93 4.56 -19.86
N PRO A 97 -4.42 4.41 -21.11
CA PRO A 97 -5.47 3.42 -21.42
C PRO A 97 -5.05 1.96 -21.23
N MET A 98 -3.78 1.63 -21.50
CA MET A 98 -3.26 0.28 -21.28
C MET A 98 -3.09 -0.01 -19.80
N LEU A 99 -2.61 0.97 -19.06
CA LEU A 99 -2.49 0.94 -17.60
C LEU A 99 -3.85 0.70 -16.93
N SER A 100 -4.84 1.51 -17.28
CA SER A 100 -6.23 1.39 -16.80
C SER A 100 -6.79 -0.02 -17.04
N LYS A 101 -6.67 -0.52 -18.28
CA LYS A 101 -7.15 -1.85 -18.63
C LYS A 101 -6.48 -2.95 -17.82
N ALA A 102 -5.16 -2.86 -17.60
CA ALA A 102 -4.41 -3.86 -16.84
C ALA A 102 -4.77 -3.86 -15.37
N ILE A 103 -4.91 -2.69 -14.75
CA ILE A 103 -5.30 -2.57 -13.34
C ILE A 103 -6.71 -3.09 -13.12
N LYS A 104 -7.67 -2.68 -13.95
CA LYS A 104 -9.03 -3.21 -13.89
C LYS A 104 -9.06 -4.72 -14.07
N GLN A 105 -8.29 -5.25 -15.01
CA GLN A 105 -8.18 -6.68 -15.22
C GLN A 105 -7.57 -7.37 -13.99
N LEU A 106 -6.51 -6.82 -13.40
CA LEU A 106 -5.87 -7.41 -12.23
C LEU A 106 -6.82 -7.42 -11.02
N LYS A 107 -7.54 -6.32 -10.75
CA LYS A 107 -8.55 -6.27 -9.68
C LYS A 107 -9.70 -7.23 -9.94
N ASN A 108 -10.33 -7.14 -11.12
CA ASN A 108 -11.62 -7.78 -11.39
C ASN A 108 -11.49 -9.24 -11.85
N SER A 109 -10.34 -9.62 -12.42
CA SER A 109 -10.11 -10.99 -12.89
C SER A 109 -9.31 -11.85 -11.91
N THR A 110 -8.90 -11.30 -10.76
CA THR A 110 -8.31 -12.10 -9.69
C THR A 110 -9.42 -12.76 -8.87
N GLN A 111 -9.28 -14.04 -8.62
CA GLN A 111 -10.21 -14.82 -7.80
C GLN A 111 -9.94 -14.59 -6.32
N TRP A 112 -10.33 -13.42 -5.81
CA TRP A 112 -10.11 -13.01 -4.42
C TRP A 112 -10.96 -13.82 -3.42
N GLY A 113 -12.05 -14.45 -3.85
CA GLY A 113 -13.01 -15.10 -2.94
C GLY A 113 -13.76 -14.08 -2.09
N ASN A 114 -13.93 -14.40 -0.80
CA ASN A 114 -14.52 -13.48 0.17
C ASN A 114 -13.40 -12.87 1.00
N LEU A 115 -13.14 -11.59 0.81
CA LEU A 115 -12.20 -10.82 1.60
C LEU A 115 -12.92 -9.83 2.51
N ASP A 116 -12.39 -9.63 3.72
CA ASP A 116 -12.80 -8.52 4.57
C ASP A 116 -12.12 -7.24 4.09
N TYR A 117 -10.82 -7.30 3.77
CA TYR A 117 -10.04 -6.16 3.30
C TYR A 117 -9.18 -6.51 2.09
N LEU A 118 -9.18 -5.61 1.10
CA LEU A 118 -8.19 -5.59 0.02
C LEU A 118 -7.33 -4.34 0.17
N PHE A 119 -6.07 -4.52 0.54
CA PHE A 119 -5.08 -3.44 0.53
C PHE A 119 -4.55 -3.26 -0.88
N VAL A 120 -4.53 -2.02 -1.35
CA VAL A 120 -4.01 -1.67 -2.67
C VAL A 120 -2.75 -0.85 -2.50
N ASP A 121 -1.62 -1.42 -2.90
CA ASP A 121 -0.34 -0.70 -2.96
C ASP A 121 -0.33 0.18 -4.21
N MET A 122 -0.54 1.49 -4.03
CA MET A 122 -0.68 2.46 -5.11
C MET A 122 0.68 2.80 -5.74
N PRO A 123 0.76 3.19 -7.03
CA PRO A 123 1.99 3.77 -7.56
C PRO A 123 2.36 5.03 -6.78
N PRO A 124 3.65 5.40 -6.72
CA PRO A 124 4.06 6.66 -6.10
C PRO A 124 3.72 7.85 -6.98
N GLY A 125 3.61 9.02 -6.37
CA GLY A 125 3.40 10.28 -7.08
C GLY A 125 1.97 10.78 -7.02
N THR A 126 1.67 11.77 -7.86
CA THR A 126 0.35 12.41 -8.01
C THR A 126 0.00 12.61 -9.48
N GLY A 127 0.70 11.92 -10.39
CA GLY A 127 0.52 12.02 -11.83
C GLY A 127 -0.59 11.12 -12.38
N ASP A 128 -0.66 11.04 -13.70
CA ASP A 128 -1.74 10.34 -14.42
C ASP A 128 -1.88 8.87 -14.05
N ALA A 129 -0.77 8.16 -13.82
CA ALA A 129 -0.82 6.76 -13.40
C ALA A 129 -1.51 6.58 -12.05
N TYR A 130 -1.19 7.45 -11.09
CA TYR A 130 -1.80 7.45 -9.77
C TYR A 130 -3.30 7.76 -9.83
N LEU A 131 -3.68 8.80 -10.60
CA LEU A 131 -5.09 9.16 -10.82
C LEU A 131 -5.86 8.02 -11.48
N THR A 132 -5.26 7.40 -12.51
CA THR A 132 -5.85 6.25 -13.22
C THR A 132 -6.10 5.09 -12.25
N VAL A 133 -5.11 4.75 -11.42
CA VAL A 133 -5.24 3.66 -10.43
C VAL A 133 -6.33 3.99 -9.42
N ALA A 134 -6.33 5.19 -8.84
CA ALA A 134 -7.33 5.60 -7.86
C ALA A 134 -8.75 5.57 -8.42
N SER A 135 -8.93 6.07 -9.66
CA SER A 135 -10.23 6.09 -10.33
C SER A 135 -10.70 4.69 -10.78
N ASP A 136 -9.78 3.81 -11.17
CA ASP A 136 -10.13 2.48 -11.68
C ASP A 136 -10.32 1.44 -10.57
N ILE A 137 -9.62 1.63 -9.45
CA ILE A 137 -9.76 0.79 -8.26
C ILE A 137 -10.98 1.20 -7.43
N GLU A 138 -11.32 2.49 -7.40
CA GLU A 138 -12.42 3.02 -6.59
C GLU A 138 -12.35 2.48 -5.15
N PRO A 139 -11.28 2.80 -4.40
CA PRO A 139 -11.14 2.30 -3.05
C PRO A 139 -12.18 2.98 -2.13
N ASP A 140 -12.65 2.24 -1.12
CA ASP A 140 -13.57 2.77 -0.11
C ASP A 140 -12.87 3.78 0.80
N TYR A 141 -11.57 3.59 1.06
CA TYR A 141 -10.75 4.45 1.90
C TYR A 141 -9.32 4.57 1.37
N ALA A 142 -8.64 5.62 1.81
CA ALA A 142 -7.21 5.77 1.59
C ALA A 142 -6.45 6.02 2.89
N ILE A 143 -5.23 5.50 2.98
CA ILE A 143 -4.24 5.78 4.02
C ILE A 143 -3.03 6.41 3.34
N LEU A 144 -2.59 7.56 3.83
CA LEU A 144 -1.43 8.26 3.29
C LEU A 144 -0.17 7.88 4.05
N ILE A 145 0.92 7.68 3.32
CA ILE A 145 2.24 7.45 3.91
C ILE A 145 3.14 8.65 3.58
N THR A 146 3.74 9.20 4.61
CA THR A 146 4.71 10.29 4.49
C THR A 146 5.99 9.98 5.26
N SER A 147 6.96 10.85 5.18
CA SER A 147 8.12 10.91 6.05
C SER A 147 8.33 12.35 6.50
N MET A 148 9.12 12.60 7.54
CA MET A 148 9.36 13.94 8.12
C MET A 148 10.15 14.91 7.22
N SER A 149 10.31 14.59 5.94
CA SER A 149 10.85 15.53 4.95
C SER A 149 9.79 16.58 4.57
N LYS A 150 10.13 17.86 4.62
CA LYS A 150 9.24 18.97 4.18
C LYS A 150 8.64 18.73 2.78
N LEU A 151 9.46 18.20 1.86
CA LEU A 151 9.00 17.88 0.51
C LEU A 151 8.00 16.72 0.51
N ALA A 152 8.22 15.69 1.32
CA ALA A 152 7.27 14.57 1.42
C ALA A 152 5.94 15.03 2.00
N VAL A 153 5.94 15.84 3.05
CA VAL A 153 4.74 16.43 3.65
C VAL A 153 3.97 17.28 2.64
N HIS A 154 4.68 18.20 1.95
CA HIS A 154 4.07 19.03 0.91
C HIS A 154 3.41 18.21 -0.20
N ASP A 155 4.09 17.17 -0.68
CA ASP A 155 3.55 16.31 -1.72
C ASP A 155 2.40 15.42 -1.19
N THR A 156 2.46 14.96 0.07
CA THR A 156 1.36 14.21 0.71
C THR A 156 0.08 15.04 0.81
N LYS A 157 0.19 16.35 1.05
CA LYS A 157 -0.94 17.28 0.98
C LYS A 157 -1.62 17.29 -0.39
N LYS A 158 -0.83 17.19 -1.48
CA LYS A 158 -1.39 17.06 -2.85
C LYS A 158 -2.16 15.76 -3.02
N SER A 159 -1.63 14.64 -2.49
CA SER A 159 -2.35 13.35 -2.52
C SER A 159 -3.66 13.44 -1.76
N LYS A 160 -3.68 14.06 -0.57
CA LYS A 160 -4.92 14.29 0.20
C LYS A 160 -5.95 15.05 -0.63
N THR A 161 -5.55 16.21 -1.21
CA THR A 161 -6.42 17.02 -2.06
C THR A 161 -7.00 16.22 -3.25
N MET A 162 -6.22 15.30 -3.79
CA MET A 162 -6.65 14.49 -4.92
C MET A 162 -7.68 13.44 -4.50
N PHE A 163 -7.48 12.75 -3.37
CA PHE A 163 -8.49 11.82 -2.84
C PHE A 163 -9.79 12.55 -2.49
N ASP A 164 -9.71 13.78 -1.96
CA ASP A 164 -10.88 14.62 -1.72
C ASP A 164 -11.67 14.92 -3.01
N ARG A 165 -10.96 15.25 -4.11
CA ARG A 165 -11.59 15.46 -5.42
C ARG A 165 -12.25 14.21 -5.97
N LEU A 166 -11.67 13.03 -5.73
CA LEU A 166 -12.25 11.75 -6.09
C LEU A 166 -13.34 11.29 -5.12
N LYS A 167 -13.59 12.05 -4.05
CA LYS A 167 -14.54 11.71 -2.98
C LYS A 167 -14.21 10.39 -2.27
N ILE A 168 -12.93 10.07 -2.18
CA ILE A 168 -12.44 8.91 -1.45
C ILE A 168 -12.01 9.37 -0.05
N PRO A 169 -12.63 8.90 1.03
CA PRO A 169 -12.29 9.29 2.39
C PRO A 169 -10.86 8.87 2.75
N VAL A 170 -10.08 9.81 3.29
CA VAL A 170 -8.74 9.55 3.82
C VAL A 170 -8.85 9.29 5.31
N LEU A 171 -8.56 8.06 5.74
CA LEU A 171 -8.59 7.64 7.16
C LEU A 171 -7.53 8.36 8.00
N GLY A 172 -6.44 8.77 7.37
CA GLY A 172 -5.36 9.51 8.01
C GLY A 172 -4.01 9.28 7.35
N VAL A 173 -2.96 9.81 7.98
CA VAL A 173 -1.57 9.71 7.54
C VAL A 173 -0.74 8.89 8.53
N ILE A 174 0.17 8.08 8.01
CA ILE A 174 1.21 7.39 8.77
C ILE A 174 2.53 8.09 8.49
N ASP A 175 3.20 8.52 9.54
CA ASP A 175 4.53 9.10 9.47
C ASP A 175 5.58 8.01 9.63
N ASN A 176 6.17 7.61 8.51
CA ASN A 176 7.16 6.54 8.48
C ASN A 176 8.58 7.10 8.53
N MET A 177 9.49 6.36 9.15
CA MET A 177 10.88 6.79 9.39
C MET A 177 10.95 8.10 10.17
N SER A 178 10.01 8.31 11.08
CA SER A 178 9.78 9.54 11.82
C SER A 178 10.92 9.88 12.80
N TYR A 179 11.52 8.85 13.37
CA TYR A 179 12.62 8.98 14.32
C TYR A 179 13.52 7.74 14.29
N SER A 180 14.69 7.86 14.89
CA SER A 180 15.59 6.73 15.13
C SER A 180 15.63 6.39 16.61
N ILE A 181 15.97 5.16 16.93
CA ILE A 181 16.15 4.70 18.31
C ILE A 181 17.66 4.45 18.52
N CYS A 182 18.25 5.11 19.50
CA CYS A 182 19.64 4.90 19.84
C CYS A 182 19.86 3.45 20.29
N PRO A 183 20.77 2.69 19.67
CA PRO A 183 20.97 1.29 20.02
C PRO A 183 21.55 1.08 21.42
N ASN A 184 22.20 2.10 21.99
CA ASN A 184 22.85 2.01 23.29
C ASN A 184 21.98 2.53 24.43
N THR A 185 21.27 3.65 24.25
CA THR A 185 20.47 4.30 25.30
C THR A 185 19.00 4.06 25.17
N HIS A 186 18.53 3.50 24.04
CA HIS A 186 17.13 3.34 23.65
C HIS A 186 16.32 4.65 23.63
N GLU A 187 16.99 5.79 23.62
CA GLU A 187 16.36 7.10 23.49
C GLU A 187 15.90 7.35 22.06
N HIS A 188 14.82 8.10 21.92
CA HIS A 188 14.33 8.54 20.62
C HIS A 188 15.19 9.71 20.13
N ILE A 189 15.77 9.56 18.96
CA ILE A 189 16.52 10.60 18.26
C ILE A 189 15.61 11.17 17.19
N ASN A 190 15.18 12.41 17.38
CA ASN A 190 14.39 13.15 16.41
C ASN A 190 15.33 14.01 15.55
N ASP A 191 15.70 13.47 14.39
CA ASP A 191 16.62 14.17 13.47
C ASP A 191 15.91 15.23 12.60
N PHE A 192 14.60 15.38 12.72
CA PHE A 192 13.79 16.18 11.83
C PHE A 192 12.98 17.24 12.58
N MET A 193 12.73 18.36 11.88
CA MET A 193 11.92 19.45 12.41
C MET A 193 10.51 18.94 12.74
N LEU A 194 10.06 19.16 13.97
CA LEU A 194 8.69 18.86 14.40
C LEU A 194 7.71 19.69 13.58
N VAL A 195 7.02 19.06 12.64
CA VAL A 195 5.93 19.65 11.89
C VAL A 195 4.63 19.01 12.40
N ASN A 196 3.62 19.83 12.63
CA ASN A 196 2.30 19.30 12.92
C ASN A 196 1.67 18.75 11.63
N LEU A 197 1.83 17.43 11.42
CA LEU A 197 1.37 16.75 10.21
C LEU A 197 -0.14 16.85 10.00
N GLU A 198 -0.92 16.81 11.08
CA GLU A 198 -2.38 16.92 10.99
C GLU A 198 -2.82 18.27 10.43
N GLN A 199 -2.19 19.34 10.90
CA GLN A 199 -2.46 20.69 10.38
C GLN A 199 -1.95 20.89 8.96
N GLU A 200 -0.75 20.40 8.66
CA GLU A 200 -0.12 20.59 7.35
C GLU A 200 -0.82 19.78 6.24
N ILE A 201 -1.21 18.54 6.52
CA ILE A 201 -1.82 17.65 5.53
C ILE A 201 -3.35 17.78 5.53
N GLY A 202 -3.95 18.10 6.69
CA GLY A 202 -5.39 18.25 6.85
C GLY A 202 -6.11 16.90 7.00
N CYS A 203 -5.47 15.95 7.70
CA CYS A 203 -6.09 14.68 8.11
C CYS A 203 -5.41 14.15 9.38
N ASP A 204 -6.06 13.20 10.06
CA ASP A 204 -5.59 12.64 11.31
C ASP A 204 -4.26 11.91 11.17
N LEU A 205 -3.36 12.05 12.14
CA LEU A 205 -2.17 11.21 12.28
C LEU A 205 -2.56 9.85 12.85
N LEU A 206 -2.40 8.80 12.06
CA LEU A 206 -2.67 7.42 12.52
C LEU A 206 -1.58 6.91 13.46
N GLY A 207 -0.35 7.32 13.22
CA GLY A 207 0.80 7.01 14.06
C GLY A 207 2.12 7.33 13.39
N SER A 208 3.19 7.28 14.19
CA SER A 208 4.57 7.50 13.75
C SER A 208 5.39 6.22 13.95
N ILE A 209 6.16 5.87 12.95
CA ILE A 209 6.95 4.63 12.91
C ILE A 209 8.43 5.00 12.84
N PRO A 210 9.29 4.42 13.69
CA PRO A 210 10.72 4.66 13.63
C PRO A 210 11.35 4.05 12.38
N ARG A 211 12.52 4.55 12.04
CA ARG A 211 13.42 3.84 11.12
C ARG A 211 13.92 2.57 11.84
N HIS A 212 13.51 1.41 11.36
CA HIS A 212 13.81 0.13 12.01
C HIS A 212 14.27 -0.92 10.99
N LYS A 213 15.29 -1.69 11.34
CA LYS A 213 15.88 -2.70 10.44
C LYS A 213 14.90 -3.77 10.01
N ASP A 214 14.02 -4.23 10.91
CA ASP A 214 13.06 -5.31 10.59
C ASP A 214 12.06 -4.89 9.51
N LEU A 215 11.81 -3.58 9.35
CA LEU A 215 11.01 -3.04 8.26
C LEU A 215 11.81 -2.93 6.97
N THR A 216 13.12 -2.63 7.06
CA THR A 216 14.00 -2.48 5.88
C THR A 216 14.46 -3.82 5.31
N ASP A 217 14.68 -4.81 6.16
CA ASP A 217 15.18 -6.13 5.77
C ASP A 217 14.05 -7.10 5.36
N PHE A 218 12.82 -6.59 5.23
CA PHE A 218 11.62 -7.38 4.91
C PHE A 218 11.43 -8.59 5.83
N ASN A 219 11.87 -8.49 7.08
CA ASN A 219 11.74 -9.56 8.08
C ASN A 219 10.34 -9.52 8.71
N LEU A 220 9.33 -9.48 7.86
CA LEU A 220 7.93 -9.23 8.20
C LEU A 220 7.31 -10.29 9.11
N ARG A 221 7.89 -11.52 9.11
CA ARG A 221 7.38 -12.65 9.89
C ARG A 221 7.68 -12.56 11.39
N LYS A 222 8.59 -11.68 11.80
CA LYS A 222 8.76 -11.37 13.23
C LYS A 222 7.60 -10.49 13.65
N LYS A 223 6.85 -10.90 14.67
CA LYS A 223 5.83 -10.05 15.31
C LYS A 223 6.46 -8.70 15.65
N ASN A 224 6.20 -7.74 14.80
CA ASN A 224 6.71 -6.40 14.90
C ASN A 224 5.58 -5.55 15.47
N ASN A 225 5.66 -5.24 16.75
CA ASN A 225 4.63 -4.47 17.46
C ASN A 225 4.61 -2.97 17.03
N LEU A 226 5.47 -2.57 16.07
CA LEU A 226 5.59 -1.17 15.64
C LEU A 226 4.30 -0.64 15.00
N LEU A 227 3.54 -1.50 14.32
CA LEU A 227 2.28 -1.11 13.69
C LEU A 227 1.05 -1.43 14.53
N GLU A 228 1.19 -2.09 15.67
CA GLU A 228 0.06 -2.46 16.53
C GLU A 228 -0.80 -1.26 16.97
N PRO A 229 -0.23 -0.11 17.39
CA PRO A 229 -1.02 1.07 17.73
C PRO A 229 -1.84 1.59 16.54
N ILE A 230 -1.25 1.57 15.34
CA ILE A 230 -1.90 2.01 14.09
C ILE A 230 -3.01 1.03 13.72
N TYR A 231 -2.75 -0.28 13.79
CA TYR A 231 -3.75 -1.33 13.58
C TYR A 231 -4.96 -1.15 14.50
N ASN A 232 -4.71 -0.96 15.80
CA ASN A 232 -5.78 -0.78 16.79
C ASN A 232 -6.60 0.50 16.54
N LYS A 233 -5.98 1.57 16.02
CA LYS A 233 -6.67 2.79 15.61
C LYS A 233 -7.51 2.55 14.36
N LEU A 234 -6.95 1.90 13.34
CA LEU A 234 -7.65 1.57 12.09
C LEU A 234 -8.83 0.64 12.33
N LYS A 235 -8.69 -0.37 13.19
CA LYS A 235 -9.77 -1.31 13.54
C LYS A 235 -11.01 -0.64 14.16
N LYS A 236 -10.85 0.55 14.73
CA LYS A 236 -11.97 1.34 15.27
C LYS A 236 -12.61 2.25 14.22
N LEU A 237 -11.88 2.56 13.14
CA LEU A 237 -12.33 3.45 12.06
C LEU A 237 -13.02 2.67 10.91
N LEU A 238 -12.67 1.40 10.73
CA LEU A 238 -13.18 0.48 9.72
C LEU A 238 -14.27 -0.44 10.27
#